data_2f191de2819dd4bb0f1ed7a8e6663734
#
_entry.id   2f191de2819dd4bb0f1ed7a8e6663734
#
_cell.length_a   1.000
_cell.length_b   1.000
_cell.length_c   1.000
_cell.angle_alpha   90.00
_cell.angle_beta   90.00
_cell.angle_gamma   90.00
#
_symmetry.space_group_name_H-M   'P 1'
#
loop_
_entity.id
_entity.type
_entity.pdbx_description
1 polymer ?
#
loop_
_entity_poly.entity_id
_entity_poly.type
_entity_poly.pdbx_seq_one_letter_code
_entity_poly.pdbx_strand_id
1 'polypeptide(L)'
;MRAWQSRALGRFLFGVEEKMNMESVSETRETRDPAMRRTAVFLGAGLLLLALGWAVQPRFKPTTLKPAVERVLFPALTDAEKAASLEIIRYDDELATLYPFKVIKAGGVWVLPSHQNYPADAKDQLAAAATELVDLKLLDVVTERAADHEVYGVIEPDQERIKPGMTGVGQLIEIRDASGSKIARLVIGKEDKQAGVGGGSRRLRFVRKAGQDPVYRVELDTSKFTTRFGDWIEKDLLKLTPWDVRSVELDNYTLAAVESDGRLEVRQQRDEKMQLAYNDKESSWQLTSLETFPDEDSAEPVSQKLKDDEEIDSTKLNDLRNALGDLQIIDVARKPSGLSSDLKAAESFVNDVEAVSSLQQRGFLPLPSGVILSTEGQAVIGMKDGVEYVLRFGAGTTVSEPGQVGSGEDGDAAEESAETASRYLLVMAQFNKDLLEQPDLAELPSLPEDEKTEGEEKNDDSGEQPEDEKSQDGKADKEATGDQKASTDQNTTAADLLKQADEAEAAMQKAIEVRRQVERENRRKQESYDEKVVDGEKRVEELNGRFADWYYIVSDEEFKKIHLDREAVIKAKAEPASNTAPGPTGPLTQ
;
A
#
# COMPACT_ATOMS: atom_id res chain seq x y z
N MET A 1 -40.59 -31.49 23.07
CA MET A 1 -41.83 -32.12 22.53
C MET A 1 -41.43 -33.26 21.63
N ARG A 2 -41.75 -34.47 22.09
CA ARG A 2 -42.16 -35.72 21.39
C ARG A 2 -41.21 -36.20 20.28
N ALA A 3 -40.38 -37.26 20.48
CA ALA A 3 -40.73 -38.67 20.76
C ALA A 3 -41.25 -39.39 19.50
N TRP A 4 -40.61 -40.50 19.15
CA TRP A 4 -41.16 -41.84 18.89
C TRP A 4 -40.05 -42.66 18.23
N GLN A 5 -39.37 -43.63 18.88
CA GLN A 5 -39.80 -45.02 19.10
C GLN A 5 -40.02 -45.75 17.76
N SER A 6 -39.48 -46.89 17.47
CA SER A 6 -39.00 -48.12 18.11
C SER A 6 -39.55 -49.32 17.29
N ARG A 7 -38.88 -50.48 17.40
CA ARG A 7 -39.38 -51.86 17.17
C ARG A 7 -39.37 -52.39 15.75
N ALA A 8 -39.10 -53.68 15.43
CA ALA A 8 -39.14 -54.94 16.19
C ALA A 8 -38.45 -56.01 15.34
N LEU A 9 -37.68 -56.90 15.84
CA LEU A 9 -38.03 -58.26 16.32
C LEU A 9 -38.98 -59.06 15.39
N GLY A 10 -38.46 -60.20 14.94
CA GLY A 10 -39.24 -61.25 14.29
C GLY A 10 -38.44 -62.55 14.09
N ARG A 11 -38.44 -63.31 15.14
CA ARG A 11 -38.25 -64.79 15.15
C ARG A 11 -39.20 -65.43 14.14
N PHE A 12 -38.77 -66.54 13.53
CA PHE A 12 -39.63 -67.68 13.29
C PHE A 12 -38.88 -69.01 13.32
N LEU A 13 -39.28 -69.82 14.28
CA LEU A 13 -39.10 -71.26 14.43
C LEU A 13 -40.13 -72.00 13.56
N PHE A 14 -39.81 -73.20 13.21
CA PHE A 14 -40.63 -74.43 13.05
C PHE A 14 -39.88 -75.31 12.04
N GLY A 15 -39.43 -76.51 12.30
CA GLY A 15 -40.06 -77.66 12.98
C GLY A 15 -40.82 -78.53 11.98
N VAL A 16 -40.33 -79.66 11.64
CA VAL A 16 -41.15 -80.88 11.49
C VAL A 16 -40.21 -82.09 11.41
N GLU A 17 -40.47 -83.03 12.32
CA GLU A 17 -40.06 -84.45 12.32
C GLU A 17 -40.72 -85.18 11.19
N GLU A 18 -40.06 -86.22 10.63
CA GLU A 18 -40.75 -87.45 10.35
C GLU A 18 -39.78 -88.64 10.29
N LYS A 19 -40.22 -89.70 10.97
CA LYS A 19 -39.65 -91.02 11.19
C LYS A 19 -39.73 -91.86 9.90
N MET A 20 -38.87 -92.81 9.80
CA MET A 20 -39.05 -94.28 9.75
C MET A 20 -37.89 -94.94 9.01
N ASN A 21 -37.30 -95.77 9.61
CA ASN A 21 -37.34 -97.22 9.85
C ASN A 21 -36.29 -98.04 9.09
N MET A 22 -35.42 -98.59 9.86
CA MET A 22 -34.89 -99.91 9.90
C MET A 22 -34.67 -100.69 8.58
N GLU A 23 -33.39 -101.02 8.30
CA GLU A 23 -33.06 -102.42 8.27
C GLU A 23 -31.52 -102.65 8.44
N SER A 24 -31.18 -103.64 9.15
CA SER A 24 -29.92 -104.13 9.55
C SER A 24 -29.10 -104.81 8.39
N VAL A 25 -27.83 -104.45 8.24
CA VAL A 25 -26.80 -105.42 7.81
C VAL A 25 -25.47 -105.18 8.54
N SER A 26 -25.12 -106.21 9.30
CA SER A 26 -23.90 -106.66 9.85
C SER A 26 -22.58 -105.94 9.59
N GLU A 27 -21.96 -105.55 10.72
CA GLU A 27 -20.59 -105.70 11.14
C GLU A 27 -19.51 -106.05 10.10
N THR A 28 -18.60 -105.10 9.97
CA THR A 28 -17.14 -105.38 9.93
C THR A 28 -16.45 -104.30 10.80
N ARG A 29 -16.09 -104.66 12.04
CA ARG A 29 -15.23 -103.90 12.88
C ARG A 29 -13.83 -103.87 12.25
N GLU A 30 -13.51 -102.80 11.48
CA GLU A 30 -12.15 -102.38 11.27
C GLU A 30 -11.70 -101.59 12.51
N THR A 31 -10.85 -102.19 13.29
CA THR A 31 -10.10 -101.57 14.40
C THR A 31 -9.17 -100.52 13.82
N ARG A 32 -9.71 -99.29 13.62
CA ARG A 32 -8.86 -98.13 13.27
C ARG A 32 -7.96 -97.83 14.48
N ASP A 33 -6.68 -98.01 14.24
CA ASP A 33 -5.56 -97.76 15.19
C ASP A 33 -5.69 -96.28 15.72
N PRO A 34 -5.82 -96.07 17.03
CA PRO A 34 -5.94 -94.72 17.60
C PRO A 34 -4.71 -93.88 17.31
N ALA A 35 -3.58 -94.46 16.94
CA ALA A 35 -2.38 -93.77 16.50
C ALA A 35 -2.59 -93.07 15.15
N MET A 36 -3.26 -93.74 14.15
CA MET A 36 -3.57 -93.13 12.84
C MET A 36 -4.53 -92.00 12.94
N ARG A 37 -5.51 -92.01 13.86
CA ARG A 37 -6.42 -90.85 14.07
C ARG A 37 -5.68 -89.66 14.65
N ARG A 38 -4.77 -89.88 15.58
CA ARG A 38 -3.97 -88.78 16.14
C ARG A 38 -3.07 -88.13 15.05
N THR A 39 -2.42 -88.98 14.26
CA THR A 39 -1.57 -88.49 13.14
C THR A 39 -2.40 -87.72 12.06
N ALA A 40 -3.60 -88.17 11.70
CA ALA A 40 -4.48 -87.45 10.78
C ALA A 40 -4.98 -86.13 11.31
N VAL A 41 -5.25 -86.05 12.67
CA VAL A 41 -5.65 -84.78 13.29
C VAL A 41 -4.46 -83.81 13.33
N PHE A 42 -3.25 -84.27 13.62
CA PHE A 42 -2.05 -83.44 13.61
C PHE A 42 -1.70 -82.96 12.19
N LEU A 43 -1.82 -83.82 11.19
CA LEU A 43 -1.65 -83.45 9.79
C LEU A 43 -2.71 -82.44 9.30
N GLY A 44 -3.97 -82.66 9.68
CA GLY A 44 -5.06 -81.72 9.40
C GLY A 44 -4.86 -80.37 10.08
N ALA A 45 -4.47 -80.37 11.36
CA ALA A 45 -4.15 -79.14 12.08
C ALA A 45 -2.92 -78.41 11.48
N GLY A 46 -1.88 -79.15 11.09
CA GLY A 46 -0.71 -78.60 10.38
C GLY A 46 -1.04 -77.96 9.02
N LEU A 47 -1.87 -78.63 8.22
CA LEU A 47 -2.35 -78.06 6.96
C LEU A 47 -3.23 -76.84 7.15
N LEU A 48 -4.06 -76.83 8.22
CA LEU A 48 -4.91 -75.69 8.57
C LEU A 48 -4.08 -74.48 9.02
N LEU A 49 -3.04 -74.74 9.81
CA LEU A 49 -2.08 -73.69 10.20
C LEU A 49 -1.26 -73.16 9.03
N LEU A 50 -0.85 -74.02 8.09
CA LEU A 50 -0.18 -73.64 6.86
C LEU A 50 -1.12 -72.78 5.97
N ALA A 51 -2.39 -73.19 5.82
CA ALA A 51 -3.38 -72.45 5.08
C ALA A 51 -3.69 -71.06 5.73
N LEU A 52 -3.80 -71.05 7.07
CA LEU A 52 -3.93 -69.82 7.82
C LEU A 52 -2.69 -68.91 7.69
N GLY A 53 -1.48 -69.48 7.80
CA GLY A 53 -0.21 -68.77 7.60
C GLY A 53 -0.12 -68.17 6.18
N TRP A 54 -0.58 -68.92 5.17
CA TRP A 54 -0.62 -68.41 3.79
C TRP A 54 -1.70 -67.36 3.58
N ALA A 55 -2.84 -67.45 4.27
CA ALA A 55 -3.92 -66.43 4.22
C ALA A 55 -3.55 -65.14 4.92
N VAL A 56 -2.76 -65.20 5.99
CA VAL A 56 -2.30 -64.05 6.81
C VAL A 56 -0.97 -63.47 6.30
N GLN A 57 -0.31 -64.12 5.33
CA GLN A 57 0.88 -63.52 4.71
C GLN A 57 0.57 -62.15 4.19
N PRO A 58 1.25 -61.06 4.68
CA PRO A 58 1.11 -59.74 4.13
C PRO A 58 1.49 -59.82 2.63
N ARG A 59 0.53 -59.66 1.76
CA ARG A 59 0.75 -59.52 0.33
C ARG A 59 1.44 -58.20 0.13
N PHE A 60 2.76 -58.18 0.18
CA PHE A 60 3.53 -57.06 -0.34
C PHE A 60 3.15 -56.93 -1.83
N LYS A 61 2.28 -55.97 -2.13
CA LYS A 61 2.14 -55.54 -3.50
C LYS A 61 3.51 -54.95 -3.85
N PRO A 62 4.26 -55.49 -4.79
CA PRO A 62 5.46 -54.83 -5.25
C PRO A 62 4.98 -53.47 -5.75
N THR A 63 5.33 -52.41 -5.07
CA THR A 63 5.21 -51.08 -5.59
C THR A 63 6.10 -51.04 -6.79
N THR A 64 5.56 -51.37 -7.98
CA THR A 64 6.23 -51.04 -9.19
C THR A 64 6.32 -49.54 -9.22
N LEU A 65 7.45 -49.00 -8.77
CA LEU A 65 7.89 -47.66 -9.02
C LEU A 65 7.96 -47.52 -10.55
N LYS A 66 6.80 -47.31 -11.18
CA LYS A 66 6.79 -46.77 -12.53
C LYS A 66 7.52 -45.45 -12.37
N PRO A 67 8.58 -45.20 -13.12
CA PRO A 67 9.25 -43.92 -13.06
C PRO A 67 8.19 -42.85 -13.24
N ALA A 68 7.86 -42.14 -12.15
CA ALA A 68 6.94 -40.99 -12.20
C ALA A 68 7.63 -39.79 -12.87
N VAL A 69 8.77 -40.05 -13.49
CA VAL A 69 9.59 -39.10 -14.21
C VAL A 69 8.74 -38.51 -15.34
N GLU A 70 8.55 -37.19 -15.24
CA GLU A 70 7.82 -36.31 -16.19
C GLU A 70 6.29 -36.19 -16.02
N ARG A 71 5.69 -36.63 -14.94
CA ARG A 71 4.30 -36.29 -14.69
C ARG A 71 4.20 -34.88 -14.10
N VAL A 72 3.42 -34.03 -14.77
CA VAL A 72 3.02 -32.72 -14.22
C VAL A 72 2.14 -32.92 -12.99
N LEU A 73 2.47 -32.22 -11.92
CA LEU A 73 1.75 -32.35 -10.64
C LEU A 73 0.31 -31.82 -10.75
N PHE A 74 0.10 -30.71 -11.47
CA PHE A 74 -1.20 -30.03 -11.62
C PHE A 74 -1.59 -29.89 -13.10
N PRO A 75 -2.17 -30.93 -13.74
CA PRO A 75 -2.55 -30.86 -15.16
C PRO A 75 -3.66 -29.83 -15.44
N ALA A 76 -4.42 -29.41 -14.43
CA ALA A 76 -5.46 -28.40 -14.58
C ALA A 76 -4.89 -26.97 -14.68
N LEU A 77 -3.70 -26.74 -14.12
CA LEU A 77 -2.99 -25.46 -14.15
C LEU A 77 -2.06 -25.43 -15.37
N THR A 78 -2.62 -25.12 -16.53
CA THR A 78 -1.89 -25.06 -17.81
C THR A 78 -1.35 -23.67 -18.13
N ASP A 79 -1.83 -22.65 -17.41
CA ASP A 79 -1.52 -21.25 -17.64
C ASP A 79 -1.66 -20.49 -16.34
N ALA A 80 -0.66 -19.68 -16.02
CA ALA A 80 -0.64 -18.85 -14.81
C ALA A 80 -1.75 -17.78 -14.80
N GLU A 81 -2.18 -17.30 -15.98
CA GLU A 81 -3.24 -16.30 -16.10
C GLU A 81 -4.63 -16.82 -15.69
N LYS A 82 -4.80 -18.14 -15.58
CA LYS A 82 -6.04 -18.74 -15.05
C LYS A 82 -6.19 -18.59 -13.54
N ALA A 83 -5.12 -18.25 -12.83
CA ALA A 83 -5.16 -18.01 -11.40
C ALA A 83 -5.98 -16.75 -11.09
N ALA A 84 -7.07 -16.90 -10.33
CA ALA A 84 -7.94 -15.82 -9.90
C ALA A 84 -7.93 -15.63 -8.37
N SER A 85 -7.37 -16.58 -7.63
CA SER A 85 -7.06 -16.43 -6.21
C SER A 85 -5.88 -17.30 -5.81
N LEU A 86 -5.17 -16.83 -4.81
CA LEU A 86 -4.11 -17.54 -4.11
C LEU A 86 -4.40 -17.50 -2.62
N GLU A 87 -4.29 -18.63 -1.96
CA GLU A 87 -4.34 -18.75 -0.51
C GLU A 87 -3.09 -19.47 -0.03
N ILE A 88 -2.38 -18.89 0.90
CA ILE A 88 -1.18 -19.42 1.54
C ILE A 88 -1.48 -19.55 3.02
N ILE A 89 -1.30 -20.75 3.59
CA ILE A 89 -1.45 -20.95 5.03
C ILE A 89 -0.10 -21.43 5.57
N ARG A 90 0.45 -20.63 6.50
CA ARG A 90 1.68 -20.96 7.24
C ARG A 90 1.35 -21.35 8.66
N TYR A 91 2.18 -22.16 9.22
CA TYR A 91 2.16 -22.53 10.62
C TYR A 91 3.40 -22.00 11.33
N ASP A 92 3.19 -21.40 12.46
CA ASP A 92 4.22 -20.96 13.38
C ASP A 92 4.34 -21.99 14.50
N ASP A 93 5.49 -22.63 14.60
CA ASP A 93 5.74 -23.71 15.54
C ASP A 93 5.80 -23.18 16.98
N GLU A 94 6.30 -21.95 17.19
CA GLU A 94 6.48 -21.34 18.51
C GLU A 94 5.16 -20.87 19.11
N LEU A 95 4.36 -20.17 18.29
CA LEU A 95 3.06 -19.63 18.69
C LEU A 95 1.93 -20.64 18.51
N ALA A 96 2.20 -21.80 17.89
CA ALA A 96 1.20 -22.81 17.53
C ALA A 96 -0.01 -22.20 16.76
N THR A 97 0.25 -21.22 15.91
CA THR A 97 -0.76 -20.41 15.23
C THR A 97 -0.66 -20.57 13.72
N LEU A 98 -1.83 -20.54 13.05
CA LEU A 98 -1.94 -20.49 11.60
C LEU A 98 -2.04 -19.04 11.13
N TYR A 99 -1.25 -18.71 10.11
CA TYR A 99 -1.29 -17.43 9.43
C TYR A 99 -1.83 -17.61 8.00
N PRO A 100 -3.14 -17.41 7.79
CA PRO A 100 -3.72 -17.45 6.47
C PRO A 100 -3.48 -16.12 5.75
N PHE A 101 -2.90 -16.19 4.55
CA PHE A 101 -2.76 -15.07 3.64
C PHE A 101 -3.56 -15.35 2.38
N LYS A 102 -4.34 -14.39 1.90
CA LYS A 102 -5.23 -14.60 0.76
C LYS A 102 -5.28 -13.40 -0.16
N VAL A 103 -5.22 -13.68 -1.46
CA VAL A 103 -5.40 -12.71 -2.54
C VAL A 103 -6.53 -13.19 -3.44
N ILE A 104 -7.48 -12.33 -3.75
CA ILE A 104 -8.61 -12.63 -4.62
C ILE A 104 -8.91 -11.47 -5.57
N LYS A 105 -9.54 -11.79 -6.69
CA LYS A 105 -10.09 -10.79 -7.59
C LYS A 105 -11.58 -10.61 -7.29
N ALA A 106 -11.96 -9.46 -6.75
CA ALA A 106 -13.32 -9.09 -6.40
C ALA A 106 -13.77 -7.87 -7.19
N GLY A 107 -14.88 -7.97 -7.94
CA GLY A 107 -15.39 -6.84 -8.73
C GLY A 107 -14.43 -6.30 -9.79
N GLY A 108 -13.49 -7.12 -10.27
CA GLY A 108 -12.47 -6.72 -11.25
C GLY A 108 -11.16 -6.18 -10.63
N VAL A 109 -11.14 -5.90 -9.33
CA VAL A 109 -9.99 -5.40 -8.58
C VAL A 109 -9.41 -6.53 -7.74
N TRP A 110 -8.07 -6.57 -7.63
CA TRP A 110 -7.38 -7.46 -6.70
C TRP A 110 -7.48 -6.90 -5.29
N VAL A 111 -7.78 -7.77 -4.31
CA VAL A 111 -7.88 -7.38 -2.90
C VAL A 111 -7.27 -8.45 -1.98
N LEU A 112 -6.90 -8.04 -0.78
CA LEU A 112 -6.32 -8.86 0.28
C LEU A 112 -7.34 -9.03 1.42
N PRO A 113 -8.14 -10.10 1.45
CA PRO A 113 -9.09 -10.35 2.53
C PRO A 113 -8.45 -10.45 3.92
N SER A 114 -7.21 -10.94 3.99
CA SER A 114 -6.41 -10.98 5.22
C SER A 114 -6.12 -9.59 5.81
N HIS A 115 -6.16 -8.52 4.97
CA HIS A 115 -5.95 -7.12 5.34
C HIS A 115 -7.20 -6.29 5.01
N GLN A 116 -8.37 -6.78 5.46
CA GLN A 116 -9.66 -6.08 5.37
C GLN A 116 -10.07 -5.66 3.95
N ASN A 117 -9.69 -6.46 2.94
CA ASN A 117 -9.89 -6.21 1.51
C ASN A 117 -9.13 -4.98 0.98
N TYR A 118 -7.92 -4.73 1.47
CA TYR A 118 -7.05 -3.69 0.91
C TYR A 118 -6.81 -3.95 -0.59
N PRO A 119 -6.85 -2.90 -1.44
CA PRO A 119 -6.54 -3.03 -2.87
C PRO A 119 -5.12 -3.54 -3.08
N ALA A 120 -4.97 -4.59 -3.89
CA ALA A 120 -3.71 -5.25 -4.15
C ALA A 120 -3.19 -4.95 -5.56
N ASP A 121 -1.90 -4.82 -5.70
CA ASP A 121 -1.18 -4.88 -6.98
C ASP A 121 -0.61 -6.30 -7.17
N ALA A 122 -1.53 -7.26 -7.26
CA ALA A 122 -1.21 -8.68 -7.15
C ALA A 122 -1.04 -9.39 -8.49
N LYS A 123 -1.28 -8.73 -9.62
CA LYS A 123 -1.34 -9.40 -10.92
C LYS A 123 -0.04 -10.12 -11.26
N ASP A 124 1.07 -9.42 -11.18
CA ASP A 124 2.37 -9.95 -11.59
C ASP A 124 2.91 -10.93 -10.54
N GLN A 125 2.73 -10.65 -9.27
CA GLN A 125 3.13 -11.53 -8.17
C GLN A 125 2.35 -12.85 -8.18
N LEU A 126 1.02 -12.80 -8.40
CA LEU A 126 0.20 -13.99 -8.52
C LEU A 126 0.59 -14.81 -9.77
N ALA A 127 0.84 -14.16 -10.90
CA ALA A 127 1.29 -14.83 -12.11
C ALA A 127 2.65 -15.51 -11.90
N ALA A 128 3.58 -14.86 -11.18
CA ALA A 128 4.87 -15.45 -10.83
C ALA A 128 4.71 -16.67 -9.92
N ALA A 129 3.89 -16.57 -8.86
CA ALA A 129 3.60 -17.71 -7.98
C ALA A 129 2.90 -18.87 -8.71
N ALA A 130 1.93 -18.57 -9.59
CA ALA A 130 1.24 -19.59 -10.37
C ALA A 130 2.19 -20.26 -11.38
N THR A 131 3.12 -19.51 -11.99
CA THR A 131 4.12 -20.02 -12.94
C THR A 131 5.00 -21.11 -12.33
N GLU A 132 5.36 -20.98 -11.05
CA GLU A 132 6.13 -21.99 -10.32
C GLU A 132 5.40 -23.36 -10.23
N LEU A 133 4.08 -23.34 -10.31
CA LEU A 133 3.26 -24.56 -10.26
C LEU A 133 2.81 -25.04 -11.66
N VAL A 134 2.91 -24.19 -12.69
CA VAL A 134 2.66 -24.58 -14.09
C VAL A 134 3.74 -25.56 -14.51
N ASP A 135 3.31 -26.69 -15.06
CA ASP A 135 4.22 -27.76 -15.54
C ASP A 135 5.21 -28.28 -14.47
N LEU A 136 4.88 -28.10 -13.15
CA LEU A 136 5.70 -28.61 -12.06
C LEU A 136 5.87 -30.13 -12.20
N LYS A 137 7.10 -30.55 -12.50
CA LYS A 137 7.45 -31.95 -12.77
C LYS A 137 7.82 -32.68 -11.49
N LEU A 138 7.29 -33.88 -11.36
CA LEU A 138 7.70 -34.83 -10.33
C LEU A 138 9.07 -35.39 -10.69
N LEU A 139 10.04 -35.31 -9.79
CA LEU A 139 11.35 -35.95 -9.93
C LEU A 139 11.29 -37.39 -9.48
N ASP A 140 10.76 -37.62 -8.26
CA ASP A 140 10.52 -38.97 -7.73
C ASP A 140 9.43 -38.98 -6.64
N VAL A 141 9.05 -40.19 -6.22
CA VAL A 141 8.17 -40.44 -5.06
C VAL A 141 9.05 -40.82 -3.90
N VAL A 142 9.07 -39.99 -2.85
CA VAL A 142 9.91 -40.17 -1.67
C VAL A 142 9.31 -41.19 -0.71
N THR A 143 8.02 -41.09 -0.44
CA THR A 143 7.25 -42.03 0.39
C THR A 143 5.77 -41.97 0.00
N GLU A 144 5.06 -43.09 0.27
CA GLU A 144 3.59 -43.18 0.14
C GLU A 144 2.91 -43.31 1.50
N ARG A 145 3.68 -43.20 2.61
CA ARG A 145 3.18 -43.44 3.97
C ARG A 145 2.86 -42.12 4.67
N ALA A 146 1.62 -41.98 5.15
CA ALA A 146 1.19 -40.82 5.93
C ALA A 146 2.02 -40.60 7.22
N ALA A 147 2.58 -41.68 7.82
CA ALA A 147 3.43 -41.59 9.01
C ALA A 147 4.74 -40.81 8.76
N ASP A 148 5.18 -40.70 7.53
CA ASP A 148 6.44 -40.03 7.20
C ASP A 148 6.25 -38.51 6.92
N HIS A 149 5.01 -37.99 6.90
CA HIS A 149 4.71 -36.59 6.58
C HIS A 149 5.43 -35.59 7.51
N GLU A 150 5.55 -35.92 8.79
CA GLU A 150 6.26 -35.09 9.76
C GLU A 150 7.76 -34.98 9.45
N VAL A 151 8.39 -36.07 9.03
CA VAL A 151 9.82 -36.12 8.68
C VAL A 151 10.14 -35.17 7.53
N TYR A 152 9.27 -35.16 6.50
CA TYR A 152 9.44 -34.33 5.30
C TYR A 152 8.82 -32.93 5.43
N GLY A 153 8.17 -32.61 6.57
CA GLY A 153 7.57 -31.32 6.82
C GLY A 153 6.33 -31.06 5.95
N VAL A 154 5.56 -32.08 5.60
CA VAL A 154 4.41 -31.97 4.69
C VAL A 154 3.07 -32.27 5.36
N ILE A 155 2.99 -32.14 6.69
CA ILE A 155 1.71 -32.17 7.40
C ILE A 155 0.90 -30.96 6.96
N GLU A 156 -0.36 -31.19 6.59
CA GLU A 156 -1.25 -30.14 6.13
C GLU A 156 -1.64 -29.22 7.31
N PRO A 157 -1.48 -27.89 7.20
CA PRO A 157 -1.91 -26.94 8.21
C PRO A 157 -3.45 -26.87 8.23
N ASP A 158 -4.03 -27.51 9.25
CA ASP A 158 -5.48 -27.60 9.44
C ASP A 158 -5.80 -27.19 10.88
N GLN A 159 -6.62 -26.16 11.05
CA GLN A 159 -6.96 -25.57 12.33
C GLN A 159 -7.55 -26.61 13.34
N GLU A 160 -8.26 -27.64 12.84
CA GLU A 160 -8.85 -28.67 13.67
C GLU A 160 -7.82 -29.72 14.15
N ARG A 161 -6.68 -29.84 13.44
CA ARG A 161 -5.69 -30.90 13.66
C ARG A 161 -4.42 -30.40 14.32
N ILE A 162 -4.12 -29.12 14.25
CA ILE A 162 -2.92 -28.53 14.82
C ILE A 162 -3.02 -28.47 16.33
N LYS A 163 -1.92 -28.88 16.97
CA LYS A 163 -1.75 -28.84 18.43
C LYS A 163 -0.44 -28.14 18.78
N PRO A 164 -0.37 -27.44 19.91
CA PRO A 164 0.89 -26.87 20.39
C PRO A 164 2.00 -27.91 20.43
N GLY A 165 3.19 -27.55 19.95
CA GLY A 165 4.35 -28.44 19.87
C GLY A 165 4.32 -29.42 18.69
N MET A 166 3.42 -29.29 17.74
CA MET A 166 3.39 -30.10 16.52
C MET A 166 4.49 -29.67 15.58
N THR A 167 5.34 -30.60 15.14
CA THR A 167 6.44 -30.37 14.21
C THR A 167 6.12 -30.94 12.83
N GLY A 168 6.84 -30.48 11.81
CA GLY A 168 6.70 -31.02 10.46
C GLY A 168 5.45 -30.57 9.72
N VAL A 169 4.81 -29.49 10.15
CA VAL A 169 3.72 -28.85 9.40
C VAL A 169 4.30 -28.06 8.23
N GLY A 170 3.74 -28.27 7.05
CA GLY A 170 4.18 -27.59 5.82
C GLY A 170 3.38 -26.32 5.54
N GLN A 171 3.81 -25.57 4.52
CA GLN A 171 3.08 -24.43 3.98
C GLN A 171 2.06 -24.91 2.95
N LEU A 172 0.78 -24.59 3.14
CA LEU A 172 -0.27 -24.90 2.18
C LEU A 172 -0.42 -23.78 1.16
N ILE A 173 -0.38 -24.14 -0.11
CA ILE A 173 -0.68 -23.26 -1.25
C ILE A 173 -1.92 -23.76 -1.95
N GLU A 174 -2.93 -22.90 -2.11
CA GLU A 174 -4.13 -23.20 -2.88
C GLU A 174 -4.36 -22.12 -3.94
N ILE A 175 -4.45 -22.53 -5.22
CA ILE A 175 -4.79 -21.65 -6.33
C ILE A 175 -6.16 -22.05 -6.88
N ARG A 176 -7.01 -21.04 -7.10
CA ARG A 176 -8.33 -21.21 -7.70
C ARG A 176 -8.44 -20.40 -8.99
N ASP A 177 -9.25 -20.88 -9.90
CA ASP A 177 -9.64 -20.14 -11.09
C ASP A 177 -10.78 -19.15 -10.84
N ALA A 178 -11.18 -18.42 -11.88
CA ALA A 178 -12.27 -17.44 -11.80
C ALA A 178 -13.64 -18.05 -11.49
N SER A 179 -13.82 -19.37 -11.67
CA SER A 179 -15.03 -20.09 -11.27
C SER A 179 -15.02 -20.51 -9.79
N GLY A 180 -13.90 -20.29 -9.09
CA GLY A 180 -13.67 -20.74 -7.72
C GLY A 180 -13.21 -22.20 -7.62
N SER A 181 -12.97 -22.88 -8.77
CA SER A 181 -12.48 -24.25 -8.79
C SER A 181 -11.01 -24.31 -8.39
N LYS A 182 -10.65 -25.29 -7.54
CA LYS A 182 -9.26 -25.51 -7.12
C LYS A 182 -8.45 -26.12 -8.26
N ILE A 183 -7.51 -25.36 -8.82
CA ILE A 183 -6.65 -25.80 -9.93
C ILE A 183 -5.29 -26.31 -9.46
N ALA A 184 -4.82 -25.87 -8.29
CA ALA A 184 -3.66 -26.41 -7.58
C ALA A 184 -3.89 -26.35 -6.07
N ARG A 185 -3.45 -27.40 -5.34
CA ARG A 185 -3.45 -27.44 -3.89
C ARG A 185 -2.27 -28.28 -3.40
N LEU A 186 -1.27 -27.62 -2.83
CA LEU A 186 0.06 -28.16 -2.52
C LEU A 186 0.45 -27.87 -1.08
N VAL A 187 0.97 -28.86 -0.39
CA VAL A 187 1.71 -28.68 0.86
C VAL A 187 3.19 -28.71 0.55
N ILE A 188 3.90 -27.63 0.83
CA ILE A 188 5.33 -27.45 0.64
C ILE A 188 6.01 -27.77 1.98
N GLY A 189 6.95 -28.69 1.95
CA GLY A 189 7.72 -29.12 3.12
C GLY A 189 9.16 -28.63 3.12
N LYS A 190 10.01 -29.42 3.77
CA LYS A 190 11.44 -29.13 3.96
C LYS A 190 12.22 -29.17 2.63
N GLU A 191 13.34 -28.47 2.62
CA GLU A 191 14.31 -28.53 1.55
C GLU A 191 15.12 -29.83 1.59
N ASP A 192 15.40 -30.42 0.41
CA ASP A 192 16.27 -31.59 0.31
C ASP A 192 17.73 -31.16 0.21
N LYS A 193 18.37 -30.99 1.37
CA LYS A 193 19.79 -30.58 1.49
C LYS A 193 20.77 -31.63 0.93
N GLN A 194 20.36 -32.90 0.76
CA GLN A 194 21.25 -33.98 0.31
C GLN A 194 21.51 -33.92 -1.21
N ALA A 195 20.64 -33.27 -1.96
CA ALA A 195 20.76 -33.18 -3.43
C ALA A 195 21.76 -32.13 -3.90
N GLY A 196 22.28 -31.27 -3.02
CA GLY A 196 23.22 -30.19 -3.32
C GLY A 196 24.68 -30.58 -3.46
N VAL A 197 25.07 -31.85 -3.22
CA VAL A 197 26.47 -32.32 -3.18
C VAL A 197 27.11 -32.46 -4.59
N GLY A 198 26.45 -32.04 -5.65
CA GLY A 198 26.90 -32.21 -7.05
C GLY A 198 27.07 -30.92 -7.88
N GLY A 199 27.20 -29.74 -7.26
CA GLY A 199 27.65 -28.52 -7.96
C GLY A 199 26.57 -27.75 -8.76
N GLY A 200 25.28 -28.00 -8.54
CA GLY A 200 24.19 -27.17 -9.06
C GLY A 200 23.24 -26.84 -7.92
N SER A 201 23.06 -25.55 -7.64
CA SER A 201 22.09 -25.06 -6.62
C SER A 201 20.66 -25.29 -7.11
N ARG A 202 20.22 -26.55 -7.12
CA ARG A 202 18.81 -26.88 -7.41
C ARG A 202 18.03 -26.75 -6.11
N ARG A 203 17.00 -25.91 -6.11
CA ARG A 203 16.08 -25.74 -4.98
C ARG A 203 15.10 -26.92 -4.91
N LEU A 204 15.59 -28.08 -4.45
CA LEU A 204 14.76 -29.27 -4.33
C LEU A 204 13.97 -29.25 -3.02
N ARG A 205 12.66 -29.50 -3.12
CA ARG A 205 11.75 -29.51 -1.99
C ARG A 205 10.90 -30.76 -1.95
N PHE A 206 10.58 -31.19 -0.72
CA PHE A 206 9.55 -32.19 -0.50
C PHE A 206 8.18 -31.54 -0.57
N VAL A 207 7.28 -32.11 -1.35
CA VAL A 207 5.92 -31.59 -1.51
C VAL A 207 4.91 -32.71 -1.50
N ARG A 208 3.69 -32.38 -1.12
CA ARG A 208 2.56 -33.31 -1.10
C ARG A 208 1.31 -32.62 -1.67
N LYS A 209 0.56 -33.33 -2.50
CA LYS A 209 -0.79 -32.86 -2.83
C LYS A 209 -1.65 -32.89 -1.58
N ALA A 210 -2.29 -31.78 -1.24
CA ALA A 210 -3.16 -31.74 -0.07
C ALA A 210 -4.26 -32.81 -0.15
N GLY A 211 -4.49 -33.53 0.94
CA GLY A 211 -5.44 -34.62 1.01
C GLY A 211 -4.98 -35.95 0.40
N GLN A 212 -3.71 -36.08 -0.04
CA GLN A 212 -3.13 -37.35 -0.53
C GLN A 212 -1.92 -37.75 0.32
N ASP A 213 -1.59 -39.05 0.34
CA ASP A 213 -0.47 -39.55 1.15
C ASP A 213 0.90 -39.45 0.48
N PRO A 214 1.05 -39.62 -0.86
CA PRO A 214 2.36 -39.63 -1.49
C PRO A 214 3.09 -38.30 -1.37
N VAL A 215 4.37 -38.37 -0.94
CA VAL A 215 5.30 -37.24 -0.87
C VAL A 215 6.23 -37.31 -2.09
N TYR A 216 6.38 -36.19 -2.73
CA TYR A 216 7.17 -36.05 -3.95
C TYR A 216 8.35 -35.13 -3.72
N ARG A 217 9.41 -35.32 -4.53
CA ARG A 217 10.49 -34.36 -4.66
C ARG A 217 10.32 -33.59 -5.96
N VAL A 218 10.40 -32.27 -5.87
CA VAL A 218 10.26 -31.35 -7.00
C VAL A 218 11.34 -30.27 -6.94
N GLU A 219 11.58 -29.62 -8.06
CA GLU A 219 12.34 -28.37 -8.13
C GLU A 219 11.35 -27.21 -8.06
N LEU A 220 11.42 -26.38 -7.00
CA LEU A 220 10.44 -25.34 -6.71
C LEU A 220 11.10 -24.14 -6.04
N ASP A 221 10.90 -22.94 -6.60
CA ASP A 221 11.28 -21.69 -5.96
C ASP A 221 10.17 -21.21 -5.03
N THR A 222 10.38 -21.37 -3.72
CA THR A 222 9.40 -20.98 -2.70
C THR A 222 9.36 -19.48 -2.44
N SER A 223 10.34 -18.71 -2.93
CA SER A 223 10.39 -17.25 -2.73
C SER A 223 9.20 -16.50 -3.36
N LYS A 224 8.52 -17.14 -4.33
CA LYS A 224 7.32 -16.57 -4.97
C LYS A 224 6.05 -16.72 -4.14
N PHE A 225 6.06 -17.56 -3.12
CA PHE A 225 4.91 -17.79 -2.22
C PHE A 225 5.07 -16.97 -0.93
N THR A 226 5.32 -15.68 -1.10
CA THR A 226 5.45 -14.74 0.02
C THR A 226 4.10 -14.46 0.67
N THR A 227 4.10 -14.30 2.01
CA THR A 227 2.95 -13.84 2.79
C THR A 227 3.15 -12.43 3.31
N ARG A 228 4.23 -11.74 2.91
CA ARG A 228 4.48 -10.36 3.28
C ARG A 228 3.51 -9.44 2.57
N PHE A 229 2.79 -8.63 3.34
CA PHE A 229 1.80 -7.69 2.83
C PHE A 229 2.36 -6.78 1.73
N GLY A 230 3.54 -6.21 1.98
CA GLY A 230 4.19 -5.29 1.06
C GLY A 230 4.52 -5.86 -0.32
N ASP A 231 4.65 -7.20 -0.48
CA ASP A 231 4.96 -7.81 -1.78
C ASP A 231 3.73 -7.89 -2.71
N TRP A 232 2.55 -7.57 -2.19
CA TRP A 232 1.27 -7.69 -2.89
C TRP A 232 0.57 -6.35 -3.12
N ILE A 233 1.17 -5.25 -2.70
CA ILE A 233 0.59 -3.92 -2.80
C ILE A 233 1.55 -2.94 -3.47
N GLU A 234 1.00 -1.84 -3.92
CA GLU A 234 1.79 -0.65 -4.21
C GLU A 234 2.28 -0.04 -2.90
N LYS A 235 3.56 -0.21 -2.61
CA LYS A 235 4.17 0.18 -1.32
C LYS A 235 4.32 1.68 -1.17
N ASP A 236 4.60 2.40 -2.27
CA ASP A 236 4.79 3.85 -2.24
C ASP A 236 3.50 4.53 -1.81
N LEU A 237 3.52 5.09 -0.59
CA LEU A 237 2.34 5.69 0.01
C LEU A 237 1.94 6.96 -0.71
N LEU A 238 2.86 7.89 -0.89
CA LEU A 238 2.56 9.24 -1.37
C LEU A 238 2.66 9.35 -2.90
N LYS A 239 3.46 8.49 -3.54
CA LYS A 239 3.73 8.55 -5.00
C LYS A 239 4.20 9.93 -5.44
N LEU A 240 5.02 10.56 -4.62
CA LEU A 240 5.58 11.87 -4.89
C LEU A 240 7.04 11.76 -5.39
N THR A 241 7.46 12.78 -6.10
CA THR A 241 8.87 12.96 -6.46
C THR A 241 9.50 13.92 -5.46
N PRO A 242 10.53 13.52 -4.69
CA PRO A 242 11.14 14.38 -3.67
C PRO A 242 11.58 15.77 -4.20
N TRP A 243 12.05 15.83 -5.44
CA TRP A 243 12.50 17.07 -6.09
C TRP A 243 11.38 18.05 -6.44
N ASP A 244 10.13 17.61 -6.37
CA ASP A 244 8.95 18.43 -6.64
C ASP A 244 8.36 19.07 -5.38
N VAL A 245 8.93 18.79 -4.20
CA VAL A 245 8.57 19.44 -2.93
C VAL A 245 9.00 20.90 -2.97
N ARG A 246 8.04 21.80 -2.67
CA ARG A 246 8.21 23.26 -2.65
C ARG A 246 8.06 23.89 -1.30
N SER A 247 7.22 23.31 -0.46
CA SER A 247 7.01 23.79 0.89
C SER A 247 6.83 22.65 1.87
N VAL A 248 7.23 22.90 3.10
CA VAL A 248 7.00 21.99 4.23
C VAL A 248 6.52 22.85 5.40
N GLU A 249 5.35 22.54 5.93
CA GLU A 249 4.86 23.07 7.18
C GLU A 249 4.90 21.95 8.23
N LEU A 250 5.55 22.18 9.34
CA LEU A 250 5.62 21.29 10.50
C LEU A 250 4.86 21.96 11.65
N ASP A 251 3.76 21.35 12.10
CA ASP A 251 2.96 21.80 13.25
C ASP A 251 3.15 20.76 14.37
N ASN A 252 4.12 21.02 15.23
CA ASN A 252 4.51 20.13 16.31
C ASN A 252 3.66 20.44 17.55
N TYR A 253 2.84 19.47 17.92
CA TYR A 253 2.00 19.52 19.11
C TYR A 253 1.76 18.13 19.65
N THR A 254 1.40 18.05 20.94
CA THR A 254 0.95 16.84 21.60
C THR A 254 -0.47 17.02 22.12
N LEU A 255 -1.18 15.92 22.38
CA LEU A 255 -2.49 15.92 22.99
C LEU A 255 -2.38 15.45 24.43
N ALA A 256 -2.69 16.34 25.38
CA ALA A 256 -2.71 16.03 26.79
C ALA A 256 -4.14 15.90 27.31
N ALA A 257 -4.41 14.88 28.11
CA ALA A 257 -5.65 14.78 28.87
C ALA A 257 -5.50 15.58 30.16
N VAL A 258 -6.27 16.63 30.30
CA VAL A 258 -6.26 17.53 31.48
C VAL A 258 -7.58 17.39 32.21
N GLU A 259 -7.55 17.24 33.54
CA GLU A 259 -8.76 17.28 34.36
C GLU A 259 -9.13 18.73 34.64
N SER A 260 -10.27 19.19 34.12
CA SER A 260 -10.83 20.51 34.35
C SER A 260 -12.25 20.33 34.89
N ASP A 261 -12.55 20.89 36.05
CA ASP A 261 -13.85 20.85 36.73
C ASP A 261 -14.43 19.44 36.93
N GLY A 262 -13.55 18.41 37.15
CA GLY A 262 -13.95 17.03 37.32
C GLY A 262 -14.33 16.32 35.99
N ARG A 263 -13.98 16.91 34.86
CA ARG A 263 -14.11 16.33 33.53
C ARG A 263 -12.72 16.21 32.89
N LEU A 264 -12.52 15.11 32.18
CA LEU A 264 -11.32 14.96 31.33
C LEU A 264 -11.55 15.76 30.04
N GLU A 265 -10.75 16.79 29.86
CA GLU A 265 -10.68 17.56 28.62
C GLU A 265 -9.38 17.25 27.91
N VAL A 266 -9.42 17.14 26.59
CA VAL A 266 -8.21 17.01 25.80
C VAL A 266 -7.78 18.40 25.38
N ARG A 267 -6.54 18.74 25.74
CA ARG A 267 -5.91 19.99 25.39
C ARG A 267 -4.81 19.72 24.37
N GLN A 268 -4.79 20.52 23.33
CA GLN A 268 -3.68 20.54 22.38
C GLN A 268 -2.57 21.40 22.96
N GLN A 269 -1.45 20.79 23.29
CA GLN A 269 -0.24 21.48 23.70
C GLN A 269 0.63 21.66 22.45
N ARG A 270 0.69 22.90 21.97
CA ARG A 270 1.53 23.25 20.82
C ARG A 270 2.91 23.62 21.31
N ASP A 271 3.92 23.10 20.63
CA ASP A 271 5.32 23.44 20.88
C ASP A 271 5.78 24.51 19.90
N GLU A 272 5.64 24.23 18.62
CA GLU A 272 6.09 25.11 17.55
C GLU A 272 5.41 24.82 16.23
N LYS A 273 5.37 25.83 15.36
CA LYS A 273 4.94 25.72 13.99
C LYS A 273 5.97 26.37 13.07
N MET A 274 6.49 25.60 12.12
CA MET A 274 7.49 26.06 11.16
C MET A 274 6.95 25.96 9.74
N GLN A 275 7.24 26.99 8.94
CA GLN A 275 6.97 26.95 7.50
C GLN A 275 8.28 27.17 6.76
N LEU A 276 8.58 26.26 5.83
CA LEU A 276 9.80 26.21 5.05
C LEU A 276 9.44 26.20 3.57
N ALA A 277 10.14 26.96 2.76
CA ALA A 277 9.99 26.99 1.33
C ALA A 277 11.33 26.64 0.64
N TYR A 278 11.27 25.89 -0.45
CA TYR A 278 12.42 25.58 -1.27
C TYR A 278 12.48 26.53 -2.47
N ASN A 279 13.59 27.25 -2.59
CA ASN A 279 13.85 28.15 -3.69
C ASN A 279 14.66 27.41 -4.78
N ASP A 280 14.02 27.14 -5.92
CA ASP A 280 14.67 26.44 -7.05
C ASP A 280 15.82 27.21 -7.66
N LYS A 281 15.76 28.55 -7.68
CA LYS A 281 16.79 29.41 -8.31
C LYS A 281 18.08 29.41 -7.49
N GLU A 282 17.94 29.38 -6.16
CA GLU A 282 19.06 29.38 -5.22
C GLU A 282 19.42 27.96 -4.76
N SER A 283 18.60 26.96 -5.10
CA SER A 283 18.72 25.57 -4.65
C SER A 283 18.86 25.46 -3.13
N SER A 284 18.11 26.28 -2.40
CA SER A 284 18.21 26.43 -0.95
C SER A 284 16.85 26.45 -0.27
N TRP A 285 16.83 25.98 0.97
CA TRP A 285 15.69 26.09 1.85
C TRP A 285 15.66 27.44 2.56
N GLN A 286 14.48 28.00 2.74
CA GLN A 286 14.22 29.27 3.44
C GLN A 286 13.14 29.07 4.50
N LEU A 287 13.36 29.58 5.71
CA LEU A 287 12.35 29.63 6.75
C LEU A 287 11.45 30.83 6.50
N THR A 288 10.18 30.60 6.16
CA THR A 288 9.19 31.65 5.89
C THR A 288 8.44 32.08 7.14
N SER A 289 8.19 31.15 8.06
CA SER A 289 7.57 31.44 9.37
C SER A 289 8.08 30.49 10.42
N LEU A 290 8.27 31.01 11.63
CA LEU A 290 8.53 30.24 12.86
C LEU A 290 7.68 30.83 13.97
N GLU A 291 6.79 30.03 14.50
CA GLU A 291 5.92 30.36 15.62
C GLU A 291 6.20 29.40 16.76
N THR A 292 6.32 29.91 17.95
CA THR A 292 6.49 29.13 19.19
C THR A 292 5.36 29.43 20.15
N PHE A 293 5.00 28.46 20.96
CA PHE A 293 3.92 28.56 21.94
C PHE A 293 4.51 28.38 23.35
N PRO A 294 5.07 29.46 23.96
CA PRO A 294 5.86 29.37 25.20
C PRO A 294 5.05 29.03 26.45
N ASP A 295 3.75 29.27 26.40
CA ASP A 295 2.84 29.00 27.53
C ASP A 295 1.87 27.88 27.17
N GLU A 296 1.79 26.83 27.98
CA GLU A 296 0.88 25.70 27.79
C GLU A 296 -0.61 26.12 27.70
N ASP A 297 -0.96 27.28 28.28
CA ASP A 297 -2.31 27.84 28.28
C ASP A 297 -2.54 28.91 27.19
N SER A 298 -1.49 29.34 26.48
CA SER A 298 -1.57 30.40 25.48
C SER A 298 -1.83 29.81 24.08
N ALA A 299 -2.96 30.17 23.50
CA ALA A 299 -3.24 29.87 22.08
C ALA A 299 -2.55 30.89 21.14
N GLU A 300 -1.91 31.93 21.65
CA GLU A 300 -1.30 32.99 20.86
C GLU A 300 0.16 32.65 20.55
N PRO A 301 0.50 32.52 19.24
CA PRO A 301 1.87 32.24 18.84
C PRO A 301 2.77 33.46 19.02
N VAL A 302 4.02 33.17 19.35
CA VAL A 302 5.10 34.17 19.32
C VAL A 302 5.92 33.94 18.06
N SER A 303 5.84 34.89 17.13
CA SER A 303 6.64 34.83 15.90
C SER A 303 8.12 35.05 16.23
N GLN A 304 8.97 34.14 15.77
CA GLN A 304 10.40 34.21 15.95
C GLN A 304 11.11 34.31 14.59
N LYS A 305 12.35 34.80 14.62
CA LYS A 305 13.25 34.85 13.48
C LYS A 305 14.52 34.08 13.82
N LEU A 306 15.21 33.61 12.80
CA LEU A 306 16.56 33.08 12.96
C LEU A 306 17.47 34.13 13.60
N LYS A 307 18.26 33.73 14.56
CA LYS A 307 19.29 34.59 15.14
C LYS A 307 20.45 34.77 14.16
N ASP A 308 21.27 35.79 14.35
CA ASP A 308 22.39 36.06 13.44
C ASP A 308 23.43 34.94 13.38
N ASP A 309 23.51 34.13 14.43
CA ASP A 309 24.38 32.97 14.58
C ASP A 309 23.70 31.65 14.22
N GLU A 310 22.44 31.65 13.76
CA GLU A 310 21.68 30.48 13.36
C GLU A 310 21.54 30.39 11.83
N GLU A 311 21.50 29.16 11.33
CA GLU A 311 21.21 28.86 9.92
C GLU A 311 20.34 27.60 9.80
N ILE A 312 19.64 27.44 8.66
CA ILE A 312 18.87 26.24 8.36
C ILE A 312 19.81 25.08 8.04
N ASP A 313 19.53 23.91 8.63
CA ASP A 313 20.19 22.68 8.25
C ASP A 313 19.56 22.08 6.99
N SER A 314 20.06 22.50 5.83
CA SER A 314 19.59 21.99 4.54
C SER A 314 19.80 20.47 4.36
N THR A 315 20.73 19.85 5.10
CA THR A 315 20.94 18.40 5.06
C THR A 315 19.73 17.68 5.65
N LYS A 316 19.27 18.11 6.82
CA LYS A 316 18.09 17.53 7.48
C LYS A 316 16.83 17.69 6.64
N LEU A 317 16.62 18.85 6.00
CA LEU A 317 15.49 19.07 5.12
C LEU A 317 15.56 18.28 3.82
N ASN A 318 16.74 18.02 3.29
CA ASN A 318 16.92 17.11 2.17
C ASN A 318 16.68 15.65 2.57
N ASP A 319 17.09 15.25 3.78
CA ASP A 319 16.78 13.93 4.33
C ASP A 319 15.27 13.76 4.51
N LEU A 320 14.55 14.80 4.99
CA LEU A 320 13.08 14.81 5.07
C LEU A 320 12.45 14.62 3.68
N ARG A 321 12.92 15.35 2.66
CA ARG A 321 12.42 15.18 1.29
C ARG A 321 12.58 13.75 0.78
N ASN A 322 13.74 13.15 1.01
CA ASN A 322 14.01 11.77 0.61
C ASN A 322 13.11 10.80 1.39
N ALA A 323 12.96 10.99 2.71
CA ALA A 323 12.10 10.17 3.54
C ALA A 323 10.62 10.21 3.08
N LEU A 324 10.13 11.35 2.58
CA LEU A 324 8.79 11.44 1.99
C LEU A 324 8.65 10.59 0.72
N GLY A 325 9.69 10.53 -0.11
CA GLY A 325 9.72 9.67 -1.29
C GLY A 325 9.89 8.18 -0.97
N ASP A 326 10.56 7.89 0.14
CA ASP A 326 10.81 6.52 0.60
C ASP A 326 9.74 6.00 1.57
N LEU A 327 8.69 6.81 1.85
CA LEU A 327 7.64 6.47 2.81
C LEU A 327 6.80 5.30 2.30
N GLN A 328 7.05 4.11 2.83
CA GLN A 328 6.40 2.87 2.43
C GLN A 328 5.31 2.45 3.40
N ILE A 329 4.28 1.81 2.84
CA ILE A 329 3.22 1.16 3.60
C ILE A 329 3.77 -0.16 4.15
N ILE A 330 3.83 -0.28 5.48
CA ILE A 330 4.18 -1.54 6.18
C ILE A 330 2.92 -2.39 6.37
N ASP A 331 1.84 -1.77 6.85
CA ASP A 331 0.55 -2.41 7.06
C ASP A 331 -0.58 -1.37 6.99
N VAL A 332 -1.82 -1.83 7.02
CA VAL A 332 -3.00 -0.98 6.97
C VAL A 332 -4.07 -1.43 7.96
N ALA A 333 -4.88 -0.49 8.41
CA ALA A 333 -6.10 -0.77 9.13
C ALA A 333 -7.25 0.04 8.52
N ARG A 334 -8.44 -0.55 8.45
CA ARG A 334 -9.60 0.14 7.88
C ARG A 334 -10.14 1.19 8.84
N LYS A 335 -10.45 2.38 8.34
CA LYS A 335 -11.14 3.42 9.08
C LYS A 335 -12.57 3.01 9.37
N PRO A 336 -13.15 3.41 10.53
CA PRO A 336 -14.58 3.32 10.75
C PRO A 336 -15.37 4.13 9.71
N SER A 337 -16.57 3.69 9.38
CA SER A 337 -17.48 4.43 8.49
C SER A 337 -17.85 5.80 9.06
N GLY A 338 -17.98 6.82 8.21
CA GLY A 338 -18.35 8.19 8.63
C GLY A 338 -17.18 9.16 8.76
N LEU A 339 -15.98 8.71 8.42
CA LEU A 339 -14.83 9.59 8.18
C LEU A 339 -14.78 9.92 6.69
N SER A 340 -14.81 11.20 6.35
CA SER A 340 -14.69 11.65 4.97
C SER A 340 -13.23 11.62 4.47
N SER A 341 -13.05 11.70 3.15
CA SER A 341 -11.73 11.71 2.52
C SER A 341 -10.87 12.91 2.89
N ASP A 342 -11.50 14.02 3.31
CA ASP A 342 -10.84 15.24 3.82
C ASP A 342 -10.54 15.18 5.32
N LEU A 343 -10.54 14.00 5.92
CA LEU A 343 -10.30 13.74 7.34
C LEU A 343 -11.20 14.56 8.28
N LYS A 344 -12.46 14.74 7.89
CA LYS A 344 -13.50 15.31 8.76
C LYS A 344 -14.44 14.23 9.25
N ALA A 345 -14.72 14.25 10.53
CA ALA A 345 -15.69 13.37 11.17
C ALA A 345 -17.11 13.95 10.99
N ALA A 346 -18.02 13.15 10.45
CA ALA A 346 -19.43 13.52 10.43
C ALA A 346 -19.99 13.65 11.88
N GLU A 347 -21.04 14.44 12.08
CA GLU A 347 -21.67 14.60 13.39
C GLU A 347 -22.11 13.25 14.00
N SER A 348 -22.62 12.34 13.18
CA SER A 348 -22.96 10.98 13.59
C SER A 348 -21.75 10.17 14.06
N PHE A 349 -20.57 10.42 13.49
CA PHE A 349 -19.32 9.75 13.85
C PHE A 349 -18.82 10.18 15.24
N VAL A 350 -18.88 11.49 15.54
CA VAL A 350 -18.42 12.04 16.84
C VAL A 350 -19.24 11.47 18.00
N ASN A 351 -20.49 11.05 17.73
CA ASN A 351 -21.38 10.42 18.71
C ASN A 351 -21.27 8.88 18.77
N ASP A 352 -20.49 8.27 17.87
CA ASP A 352 -20.26 6.82 17.85
C ASP A 352 -19.05 6.48 18.75
N VAL A 353 -19.33 5.94 19.93
CA VAL A 353 -18.32 5.61 20.94
C VAL A 353 -17.29 4.60 20.42
N GLU A 354 -17.70 3.63 19.62
CA GLU A 354 -16.81 2.60 19.07
C GLU A 354 -15.87 3.20 18.01
N ALA A 355 -16.41 4.03 17.13
CA ALA A 355 -15.65 4.74 16.12
C ALA A 355 -14.63 5.70 16.74
N VAL A 356 -15.04 6.49 17.73
CA VAL A 356 -14.16 7.40 18.47
C VAL A 356 -13.08 6.64 19.24
N SER A 357 -13.44 5.55 19.92
CA SER A 357 -12.46 4.70 20.63
C SER A 357 -11.43 4.08 19.68
N SER A 358 -11.87 3.66 18.50
CA SER A 358 -10.97 3.14 17.44
C SER A 358 -9.95 4.20 16.97
N LEU A 359 -10.36 5.46 16.83
CA LEU A 359 -9.47 6.59 16.53
C LEU A 359 -8.48 6.85 17.66
N GLN A 360 -9.00 6.94 18.90
CA GLN A 360 -8.18 7.25 20.09
C GLN A 360 -7.09 6.21 20.33
N GLN A 361 -7.40 4.92 20.16
CA GLN A 361 -6.41 3.84 20.30
C GLN A 361 -5.25 3.96 19.29
N ARG A 362 -5.48 4.65 18.17
CA ARG A 362 -4.47 4.89 17.14
C ARG A 362 -3.82 6.26 17.22
N GLY A 363 -4.14 7.01 18.28
CA GLY A 363 -3.55 8.34 18.50
C GLY A 363 -4.23 9.45 17.68
N PHE A 364 -5.53 9.34 17.41
CA PHE A 364 -6.31 10.38 16.73
C PHE A 364 -7.52 10.77 17.55
N LEU A 365 -7.82 12.05 17.60
CA LEU A 365 -8.94 12.58 18.36
C LEU A 365 -9.86 13.43 17.47
N PRO A 366 -11.14 13.04 17.29
CA PRO A 366 -12.11 13.88 16.61
C PRO A 366 -12.58 14.99 17.54
N LEU A 367 -12.54 16.22 17.07
CA LEU A 367 -13.12 17.38 17.75
C LEU A 367 -14.62 17.51 17.42
N PRO A 368 -15.41 18.22 18.25
CA PRO A 368 -16.82 18.50 17.96
C PRO A 368 -17.03 19.25 16.63
N SER A 369 -16.01 19.98 16.15
CA SER A 369 -16.01 20.64 14.83
C SER A 369 -15.86 19.66 13.66
N GLY A 370 -15.65 18.37 13.92
CA GLY A 370 -15.34 17.36 12.92
C GLY A 370 -13.86 17.26 12.54
N VAL A 371 -13.02 18.18 13.00
CA VAL A 371 -11.56 18.12 12.75
C VAL A 371 -10.97 16.97 13.57
N ILE A 372 -10.06 16.20 12.98
CA ILE A 372 -9.33 15.13 13.67
C ILE A 372 -7.93 15.63 13.99
N LEU A 373 -7.60 15.69 15.25
CA LEU A 373 -6.23 15.93 15.73
C LEU A 373 -5.47 14.61 15.84
N SER A 374 -4.16 14.68 15.75
CA SER A 374 -3.24 13.55 15.97
C SER A 374 -2.41 13.79 17.23
N THR A 375 -1.88 12.71 17.83
CA THR A 375 -1.09 12.83 19.08
C THR A 375 0.30 13.39 18.86
N GLU A 376 0.82 13.28 17.66
CA GLU A 376 2.20 13.60 17.30
C GLU A 376 2.29 14.70 16.23
N GLY A 377 1.35 15.64 16.22
CA GLY A 377 1.36 16.74 15.28
C GLY A 377 1.07 16.38 13.83
N GLN A 378 1.34 17.30 12.93
CA GLN A 378 1.12 17.12 11.50
C GLN A 378 2.22 17.76 10.66
N ALA A 379 2.41 17.23 9.46
CA ALA A 379 3.22 17.84 8.42
C ALA A 379 2.36 18.11 7.18
N VAL A 380 2.49 19.30 6.58
CA VAL A 380 1.86 19.65 5.30
C VAL A 380 2.96 19.85 4.27
N ILE A 381 2.90 19.08 3.17
CA ILE A 381 3.93 19.03 2.15
C ILE A 381 3.37 19.55 0.85
N GLY A 382 3.81 20.71 0.42
CA GLY A 382 3.37 21.33 -0.83
C GLY A 382 4.26 20.97 -2.00
N MET A 383 3.63 20.58 -3.11
CA MET A 383 4.28 20.15 -4.34
C MET A 383 4.18 21.22 -5.43
N LYS A 384 5.10 21.19 -6.41
CA LYS A 384 5.11 22.14 -7.53
C LYS A 384 3.89 22.08 -8.45
N ASP A 385 3.11 20.99 -8.39
CA ASP A 385 1.87 20.80 -9.14
C ASP A 385 0.62 21.30 -8.40
N GLY A 386 0.80 21.96 -7.25
CA GLY A 386 -0.29 22.48 -6.44
C GLY A 386 -0.92 21.48 -5.47
N VAL A 387 -0.47 20.23 -5.48
CA VAL A 387 -0.92 19.22 -4.52
C VAL A 387 -0.24 19.46 -3.16
N GLU A 388 -1.01 19.46 -2.10
CA GLU A 388 -0.53 19.42 -0.72
C GLU A 388 -0.93 18.10 -0.06
N TYR A 389 0.05 17.40 0.52
CA TYR A 389 -0.20 16.24 1.36
C TYR A 389 -0.24 16.67 2.82
N VAL A 390 -1.31 16.31 3.52
CA VAL A 390 -1.44 16.49 4.96
C VAL A 390 -1.22 15.16 5.65
N LEU A 391 -0.15 15.05 6.42
CA LEU A 391 0.28 13.88 7.15
C LEU A 391 0.01 14.10 8.64
N ARG A 392 -0.87 13.30 9.26
CA ARG A 392 -1.16 13.33 10.69
C ARG A 392 -0.66 12.06 11.34
N PHE A 393 0.30 12.21 12.24
CA PHE A 393 0.99 11.10 12.89
C PHE A 393 0.30 10.72 14.20
N GLY A 394 -0.11 9.45 14.29
CA GLY A 394 -0.76 8.91 15.47
C GLY A 394 0.20 8.14 16.39
N ALA A 395 -0.35 7.27 17.22
CA ALA A 395 0.39 6.47 18.17
C ALA A 395 1.37 5.50 17.52
N GLY A 396 2.47 5.21 18.23
CA GLY A 396 3.39 4.14 17.88
C GLY A 396 2.73 2.77 18.00
N THR A 397 3.17 1.84 17.18
CA THR A 397 2.75 0.42 17.19
C THR A 397 3.90 -0.46 16.77
N THR A 398 3.78 -1.75 17.00
CA THR A 398 4.73 -2.75 16.47
C THR A 398 4.02 -3.61 15.45
N VAL A 399 4.66 -3.83 14.32
CA VAL A 399 4.20 -4.78 13.31
C VAL A 399 5.16 -5.96 13.32
N SER A 400 4.61 -7.15 13.59
CA SER A 400 5.34 -8.41 13.48
C SER A 400 5.04 -9.02 12.12
N GLU A 401 6.01 -9.01 11.22
CA GLU A 401 5.92 -9.83 10.02
C GLU A 401 6.23 -11.27 10.38
N PRO A 402 5.33 -12.23 10.09
CA PRO A 402 5.65 -13.64 10.29
C PRO A 402 6.91 -13.97 9.48
N GLY A 403 8.00 -14.38 10.14
CA GLY A 403 9.27 -14.71 9.49
C GLY A 403 9.08 -15.59 8.27
N GLN A 404 9.73 -15.32 7.15
CA GLN A 404 9.80 -16.27 6.04
C GLN A 404 10.55 -17.50 6.54
N VAL A 405 10.04 -18.71 6.24
CA VAL A 405 10.84 -19.92 6.38
C VAL A 405 12.03 -19.76 5.44
N GLY A 406 13.15 -19.30 6.01
CA GLY A 406 14.30 -18.87 5.26
C GLY A 406 14.87 -19.97 4.38
N SER A 407 15.25 -19.59 3.18
CA SER A 407 16.31 -20.21 2.42
C SER A 407 17.69 -19.81 3.03
N GLY A 408 17.83 -19.87 4.36
CA GLY A 408 19.11 -19.66 5.02
C GLY A 408 20.04 -20.82 4.73
N GLU A 409 21.22 -20.55 4.24
CA GLU A 409 22.29 -21.54 3.98
C GLU A 409 22.78 -22.21 5.25
N ASP A 410 22.41 -21.73 6.44
CA ASP A 410 22.74 -22.31 7.74
C ASP A 410 21.48 -22.62 8.52
N GLY A 411 21.25 -23.90 8.75
CA GLY A 411 20.03 -24.51 9.27
C GLY A 411 19.74 -24.27 10.76
N ASP A 412 20.02 -23.11 11.34
CA ASP A 412 19.78 -22.76 12.74
C ASP A 412 19.27 -21.32 12.98
N ALA A 413 18.88 -20.61 11.96
CA ALA A 413 18.18 -19.35 12.15
C ALA A 413 16.70 -19.55 11.78
N ALA A 414 15.86 -19.88 12.76
CA ALA A 414 14.53 -19.32 12.80
C ALA A 414 14.75 -17.80 12.69
N GLU A 415 14.43 -17.20 11.53
CA GLU A 415 14.35 -15.74 11.48
C GLU A 415 13.27 -15.37 12.48
N GLU A 416 13.70 -14.88 13.65
CA GLU A 416 12.85 -14.21 14.61
C GLU A 416 11.96 -13.28 13.83
N SER A 417 10.67 -13.32 14.09
CA SER A 417 9.72 -12.34 13.56
C SER A 417 10.26 -10.96 13.93
N ALA A 418 10.85 -10.25 12.97
CA ALA A 418 11.39 -8.93 13.23
C ALA A 418 10.23 -8.01 13.58
N GLU A 419 10.15 -7.63 14.85
CA GLU A 419 9.23 -6.60 15.29
C GLU A 419 9.74 -5.26 14.77
N THR A 420 8.98 -4.65 13.85
CA THR A 420 9.31 -3.33 13.32
C THR A 420 8.56 -2.26 14.10
N ALA A 421 9.30 -1.36 14.74
CA ALA A 421 8.72 -0.17 15.34
C ALA A 421 8.06 0.68 14.25
N SER A 422 6.78 0.93 14.40
CA SER A 422 5.93 1.52 13.38
C SER A 422 4.98 2.53 14.00
N ARG A 423 4.28 3.29 13.18
CA ARG A 423 3.38 4.36 13.62
C ARG A 423 2.16 4.45 12.73
N TYR A 424 1.02 4.75 13.32
CA TYR A 424 -0.20 5.07 12.58
C TYR A 424 -0.08 6.43 11.90
N LEU A 425 -0.60 6.50 10.68
CA LEU A 425 -0.60 7.70 9.86
C LEU A 425 -1.96 7.86 9.16
N LEU A 426 -2.53 9.05 9.25
CA LEU A 426 -3.62 9.52 8.40
C LEU A 426 -3.05 10.43 7.32
N VAL A 427 -3.48 10.21 6.07
CA VAL A 427 -3.06 10.99 4.91
C VAL A 427 -4.30 11.54 4.21
N MET A 428 -4.22 12.79 3.80
CA MET A 428 -5.13 13.38 2.83
C MET A 428 -4.34 14.26 1.86
N ALA A 429 -4.93 14.55 0.71
CA ALA A 429 -4.42 15.53 -0.24
C ALA A 429 -5.41 16.70 -0.36
N GLN A 430 -4.88 17.90 -0.57
CA GLN A 430 -5.66 19.09 -0.90
C GLN A 430 -4.97 19.85 -2.03
N PHE A 431 -5.73 20.70 -2.72
CA PHE A 431 -5.18 21.51 -3.79
C PHE A 431 -4.92 22.94 -3.29
N ASN A 432 -3.70 23.42 -3.50
CA ASN A 432 -3.29 24.77 -3.18
C ASN A 432 -2.75 25.47 -4.44
N LYS A 433 -3.56 26.35 -4.97
CA LYS A 433 -3.25 27.11 -6.18
C LYS A 433 -2.03 28.02 -6.05
N ASP A 434 -1.72 28.45 -4.81
CA ASP A 434 -0.62 29.40 -4.54
C ASP A 434 0.77 28.74 -4.72
N LEU A 435 0.82 27.41 -4.76
CA LEU A 435 2.05 26.65 -5.04
C LEU A 435 2.39 26.61 -6.53
N LEU A 436 1.41 26.88 -7.39
CA LEU A 436 1.63 26.94 -8.83
C LEU A 436 2.36 28.24 -9.19
N GLU A 437 3.36 28.12 -10.05
CA GLU A 437 4.03 29.27 -10.62
C GLU A 437 3.04 30.06 -11.47
N GLN A 438 2.78 31.31 -11.04
CA GLN A 438 1.87 32.21 -11.75
C GLN A 438 2.39 32.48 -13.16
N PRO A 439 1.52 32.56 -14.17
CA PRO A 439 1.95 32.83 -15.53
C PRO A 439 2.52 34.25 -15.62
N ASP A 440 3.77 34.35 -16.06
CA ASP A 440 4.39 35.64 -16.37
C ASP A 440 3.80 36.19 -17.68
N LEU A 441 2.74 36.99 -17.55
CA LEU A 441 2.04 37.59 -18.66
C LEU A 441 2.74 38.89 -19.05
N ALA A 442 3.14 38.98 -20.32
CA ALA A 442 3.73 40.20 -20.85
C ALA A 442 2.68 41.30 -20.97
N GLU A 443 3.07 42.53 -20.61
CA GLU A 443 2.20 43.72 -20.83
C GLU A 443 1.90 43.91 -22.32
N LEU A 444 0.64 44.20 -22.60
CA LEU A 444 0.23 44.45 -23.98
C LEU A 444 0.77 45.80 -24.46
N PRO A 445 1.49 45.85 -25.61
CA PRO A 445 1.97 47.11 -26.15
C PRO A 445 0.80 48.07 -26.41
N SER A 446 0.90 49.33 -25.97
CA SER A 446 -0.07 50.37 -26.23
C SER A 446 -0.13 50.67 -27.72
N LEU A 447 -1.33 50.84 -28.26
CA LEU A 447 -1.52 51.31 -29.62
C LEU A 447 -1.47 52.86 -29.61
N PRO A 448 -1.00 53.52 -30.67
CA PRO A 448 -0.93 54.99 -30.75
C PRO A 448 -2.27 55.70 -30.53
N GLU A 449 -3.40 55.00 -30.61
CA GLU A 449 -4.74 55.50 -30.31
C GLU A 449 -5.08 55.43 -28.80
N ASP A 450 -4.49 54.52 -28.04
CA ASP A 450 -4.74 54.36 -26.59
C ASP A 450 -4.11 55.53 -25.79
N GLU A 451 -3.03 56.14 -26.29
CA GLU A 451 -2.38 57.31 -25.65
C GLU A 451 -3.24 58.60 -25.71
N LYS A 452 -4.29 58.65 -26.58
CA LYS A 452 -5.16 59.82 -26.66
C LYS A 452 -6.33 59.78 -25.68
N THR A 453 -6.65 58.63 -25.10
CA THR A 453 -7.79 58.45 -24.19
C THR A 453 -7.40 58.58 -22.73
N GLU A 454 -6.12 58.36 -22.34
CA GLU A 454 -5.69 58.51 -20.95
C GLU A 454 -5.44 59.95 -20.49
N GLY A 455 -5.56 60.93 -21.40
CA GLY A 455 -5.37 62.35 -21.09
C GLY A 455 -6.63 63.11 -20.61
N GLU A 456 -7.82 62.53 -20.68
CA GLU A 456 -9.10 63.23 -20.40
C GLU A 456 -9.95 62.68 -19.24
N GLU A 457 -9.54 61.64 -18.51
CA GLU A 457 -10.31 61.17 -17.36
C GLU A 457 -9.56 61.40 -16.03
N LYS A 458 -9.47 62.68 -15.62
CA LYS A 458 -9.36 63.05 -14.22
C LYS A 458 -10.16 64.32 -13.99
N ASN A 459 -11.43 64.18 -13.69
CA ASN A 459 -12.26 64.94 -12.74
C ASN A 459 -13.75 64.72 -13.12
N ASP A 460 -14.45 63.89 -12.40
CA ASP A 460 -15.57 64.35 -11.56
C ASP A 460 -16.19 63.14 -10.84
N ASP A 461 -16.15 63.30 -9.53
CA ASP A 461 -16.91 62.52 -8.57
C ASP A 461 -18.31 63.09 -8.49
N SER A 462 -19.35 62.30 -8.74
CA SER A 462 -20.57 62.26 -7.94
C SER A 462 -21.76 61.59 -8.60
N GLY A 463 -22.22 60.50 -8.03
CA GLY A 463 -23.63 60.32 -7.66
C GLY A 463 -24.68 59.95 -8.71
N GLU A 464 -25.24 58.78 -8.46
CA GLU A 464 -26.64 58.39 -8.70
C GLU A 464 -27.12 57.85 -10.06
N GLN A 465 -27.50 56.56 -9.96
CA GLN A 465 -28.48 55.84 -10.80
C GLN A 465 -29.92 56.40 -10.63
N PRO A 466 -30.98 55.93 -11.35
CA PRO A 466 -31.09 55.28 -12.67
C PRO A 466 -32.29 55.81 -13.52
N GLU A 467 -32.58 55.10 -14.58
CA GLU A 467 -33.87 54.93 -15.31
C GLU A 467 -34.08 55.58 -16.66
N ASP A 468 -34.26 54.65 -17.57
CA ASP A 468 -35.27 54.48 -18.63
C ASP A 468 -35.49 55.50 -19.79
N GLU A 469 -35.55 54.85 -20.93
CA GLU A 469 -36.44 54.97 -22.08
C GLU A 469 -36.22 56.03 -23.17
N LYS A 470 -36.04 55.40 -24.35
CA LYS A 470 -36.70 55.75 -25.68
C LYS A 470 -36.46 57.06 -26.43
N SER A 471 -36.00 56.75 -27.62
CA SER A 471 -36.57 57.16 -28.89
C SER A 471 -36.34 58.56 -29.47
N GLN A 472 -35.85 58.49 -30.71
CA GLN A 472 -36.26 59.23 -31.92
C GLN A 472 -35.68 60.57 -32.24
N ASP A 473 -35.05 60.51 -33.43
CA ASP A 473 -35.22 61.45 -34.57
C ASP A 473 -35.03 62.94 -34.36
N GLY A 474 -34.22 63.45 -35.27
CA GLY A 474 -34.42 64.83 -35.73
C GLY A 474 -33.17 65.61 -36.19
N LYS A 475 -32.76 65.37 -37.39
CA LYS A 475 -32.42 66.34 -38.44
C LYS A 475 -32.18 67.83 -38.08
N ALA A 476 -31.13 68.28 -38.67
CA ALA A 476 -30.97 69.54 -39.43
C ALA A 476 -30.20 70.70 -38.82
N ASP A 477 -29.15 71.03 -39.53
CA ASP A 477 -28.79 72.33 -40.18
C ASP A 477 -28.38 73.53 -39.34
N LYS A 478 -27.30 74.01 -39.83
CA LYS A 478 -26.87 75.42 -40.11
C LYS A 478 -25.72 75.96 -39.26
N GLU A 479 -24.65 76.17 -40.02
CA GLU A 479 -24.04 77.47 -40.40
C GLU A 479 -23.81 78.44 -39.24
N ALA A 480 -22.71 79.06 -39.03
CA ALA A 480 -21.76 79.73 -39.94
C ALA A 480 -20.68 80.43 -39.08
N THR A 481 -19.56 80.59 -39.73
CA THR A 481 -18.67 81.75 -39.72
C THR A 481 -17.95 82.26 -38.51
N GLY A 482 -16.66 82.39 -38.70
CA GLY A 482 -15.86 83.46 -38.10
C GLY A 482 -14.45 83.11 -37.80
N ASP A 483 -13.62 83.14 -38.74
CA ASP A 483 -12.51 84.02 -39.01
C ASP A 483 -11.22 83.88 -38.18
N GLN A 484 -10.22 83.49 -38.96
CA GLN A 484 -8.87 84.03 -39.05
C GLN A 484 -7.97 84.15 -37.75
N LYS A 485 -6.89 83.39 -37.72
CA LYS A 485 -5.61 84.04 -38.04
C LYS A 485 -4.52 82.97 -38.32
N ALA A 486 -4.01 83.14 -39.53
CA ALA A 486 -2.83 82.47 -40.02
C ALA A 486 -1.59 82.77 -39.17
N SER A 487 -0.74 81.83 -39.01
CA SER A 487 0.72 82.01 -39.06
C SER A 487 1.35 80.85 -39.78
N THR A 488 1.95 81.22 -40.82
CA THR A 488 2.84 80.59 -41.79
C THR A 488 3.94 79.83 -41.11
N ASP A 489 4.17 78.59 -41.45
CA ASP A 489 5.33 78.03 -42.10
C ASP A 489 5.30 76.49 -41.95
N GLN A 490 5.10 75.81 -43.03
CA GLN A 490 5.89 74.66 -43.43
C GLN A 490 5.39 74.20 -44.80
N ASN A 491 6.22 74.37 -45.77
CA ASN A 491 6.07 73.87 -47.14
C ASN A 491 6.34 72.32 -47.06
N THR A 492 5.36 71.57 -46.51
CA THR A 492 5.35 70.12 -46.57
C THR A 492 4.59 69.73 -47.82
N THR A 493 5.28 69.24 -48.84
CA THR A 493 4.67 68.82 -50.10
C THR A 493 3.62 67.75 -49.85
N ALA A 494 2.52 67.73 -50.56
CA ALA A 494 1.48 66.70 -50.46
C ALA A 494 2.02 65.27 -50.58
N ALA A 495 3.18 65.08 -51.22
CA ALA A 495 3.90 63.83 -51.33
C ALA A 495 4.58 63.41 -50.01
N ASP A 496 5.06 64.37 -49.18
CA ASP A 496 5.67 64.08 -47.88
C ASP A 496 4.61 63.72 -46.82
N LEU A 497 3.42 64.35 -46.92
CA LEU A 497 2.26 64.00 -46.06
C LEU A 497 1.73 62.61 -46.38
N LEU A 498 1.65 62.23 -47.67
CA LEU A 498 1.26 60.85 -48.04
C LEU A 498 2.29 59.83 -47.59
N LYS A 499 3.57 60.14 -47.70
CA LYS A 499 4.63 59.24 -47.23
C LYS A 499 4.63 59.08 -45.71
N GLN A 500 4.38 60.16 -44.96
CA GLN A 500 4.21 60.06 -43.47
C GLN A 500 2.94 59.30 -43.09
N ALA A 501 1.84 59.42 -43.86
CA ALA A 501 0.64 58.62 -43.62
C ALA A 501 0.87 57.11 -43.86
N ASP A 502 1.54 56.77 -44.99
CA ASP A 502 1.90 55.40 -45.33
C ASP A 502 2.87 54.79 -44.26
N GLU A 503 3.87 55.54 -43.77
CA GLU A 503 4.79 55.14 -42.74
C GLU A 503 4.07 54.96 -41.36
N ALA A 504 3.12 55.85 -41.05
CA ALA A 504 2.29 55.74 -39.83
C ALA A 504 1.35 54.52 -39.87
N GLU A 505 0.74 54.24 -41.02
CA GLU A 505 -0.13 53.09 -41.23
C GLU A 505 0.69 51.76 -41.13
N ALA A 506 1.87 51.72 -41.73
CA ALA A 506 2.77 50.58 -41.63
C ALA A 506 3.26 50.34 -40.18
N ALA A 507 3.55 51.42 -39.42
CA ALA A 507 3.91 51.36 -38.01
C ALA A 507 2.74 50.86 -37.15
N MET A 508 1.51 51.33 -37.42
CA MET A 508 0.29 50.89 -36.77
C MET A 508 0.02 49.40 -37.01
N GLN A 509 0.10 48.93 -38.24
CA GLN A 509 -0.08 47.52 -38.60
C GLN A 509 0.95 46.64 -37.87
N LYS A 510 2.21 47.08 -37.80
CA LYS A 510 3.25 46.37 -37.07
C LYS A 510 3.00 46.32 -35.55
N ALA A 511 2.50 47.41 -34.95
CA ALA A 511 2.13 47.47 -33.55
C ALA A 511 0.96 46.51 -33.22
N ILE A 512 -0.05 46.47 -34.10
CA ILE A 512 -1.19 45.53 -34.00
C ILE A 512 -0.70 44.06 -34.08
N GLU A 513 0.22 43.79 -34.99
CA GLU A 513 0.76 42.41 -35.13
C GLU A 513 1.55 41.96 -33.90
N VAL A 514 2.40 42.85 -33.35
CA VAL A 514 3.13 42.58 -32.09
C VAL A 514 2.15 42.38 -30.95
N ARG A 515 1.12 43.22 -30.77
CA ARG A 515 0.10 43.07 -29.74
C ARG A 515 -0.62 41.73 -29.87
N ARG A 516 -1.04 41.33 -31.06
CA ARG A 516 -1.64 40.01 -31.32
C ARG A 516 -0.72 38.85 -31.01
N GLN A 517 0.57 39.01 -31.22
CA GLN A 517 1.56 38.00 -30.88
C GLN A 517 1.66 37.84 -29.36
N VAL A 518 1.77 38.95 -28.61
CA VAL A 518 1.79 38.95 -27.13
C VAL A 518 0.50 38.38 -26.56
N GLU A 519 -0.68 38.76 -27.12
CA GLU A 519 -1.98 38.20 -26.70
C GLU A 519 -2.05 36.68 -26.90
N ARG A 520 -1.55 36.17 -28.04
CA ARG A 520 -1.50 34.70 -28.27
C ARG A 520 -0.58 34.01 -27.31
N GLU A 521 0.57 34.60 -27.01
CA GLU A 521 1.52 34.04 -26.07
C GLU A 521 0.98 34.05 -24.63
N ASN A 522 0.38 35.16 -24.19
CA ASN A 522 -0.28 35.29 -22.91
C ASN A 522 -1.41 34.26 -22.76
N ARG A 523 -2.24 34.10 -23.80
CA ARG A 523 -3.30 33.09 -23.80
C ARG A 523 -2.75 31.70 -23.64
N ARG A 524 -1.68 31.32 -24.35
CA ARG A 524 -1.06 30.00 -24.20
C ARG A 524 -0.51 29.78 -22.80
N LYS A 525 0.10 30.81 -22.20
CA LYS A 525 0.58 30.73 -20.81
C LYS A 525 -0.59 30.54 -19.83
N GLN A 526 -1.68 31.26 -20.05
CA GLN A 526 -2.89 31.14 -19.22
C GLN A 526 -3.55 29.75 -19.38
N GLU A 527 -3.73 29.28 -20.61
CA GLU A 527 -4.30 27.96 -20.89
C GLU A 527 -3.46 26.86 -20.25
N SER A 528 -2.11 26.95 -20.32
CA SER A 528 -1.21 26.00 -19.67
C SER A 528 -1.29 26.06 -18.15
N TYR A 529 -1.53 27.22 -17.56
CA TYR A 529 -1.75 27.37 -16.13
C TYR A 529 -3.10 26.76 -15.71
N ASP A 530 -4.16 27.04 -16.44
CA ASP A 530 -5.50 26.52 -16.19
C ASP A 530 -5.52 24.97 -16.31
N GLU A 531 -4.78 24.41 -17.27
CA GLU A 531 -4.59 22.96 -17.41
C GLU A 531 -3.91 22.35 -16.16
N LYS A 532 -2.86 22.99 -15.64
CA LYS A 532 -2.21 22.55 -14.40
C LYS A 532 -3.14 22.58 -13.19
N VAL A 533 -4.03 23.58 -13.11
CA VAL A 533 -5.04 23.65 -12.03
C VAL A 533 -5.98 22.44 -12.11
N VAL A 534 -6.53 22.16 -13.29
CA VAL A 534 -7.43 21.02 -13.50
C VAL A 534 -6.75 19.68 -13.21
N ASP A 535 -5.52 19.52 -13.68
CA ASP A 535 -4.73 18.30 -13.43
C ASP A 535 -4.40 18.12 -11.94
N GLY A 536 -4.08 19.20 -11.24
CA GLY A 536 -3.83 19.18 -9.80
C GLY A 536 -5.08 18.80 -9.00
N GLU A 537 -6.24 19.40 -9.31
CA GLU A 537 -7.51 19.05 -8.66
C GLU A 537 -7.89 17.58 -8.90
N LYS A 538 -7.74 17.10 -10.13
CA LYS A 538 -7.98 15.70 -10.48
C LYS A 538 -7.03 14.75 -9.73
N ARG A 539 -5.76 15.13 -9.62
CA ARG A 539 -4.77 14.36 -8.86
C ARG A 539 -5.15 14.24 -7.39
N VAL A 540 -5.64 15.32 -6.78
CA VAL A 540 -6.13 15.33 -5.40
C VAL A 540 -7.32 14.38 -5.23
N GLU A 541 -8.27 14.36 -6.17
CA GLU A 541 -9.40 13.44 -6.14
C GLU A 541 -8.95 11.97 -6.18
N GLU A 542 -8.01 11.63 -7.09
CA GLU A 542 -7.44 10.28 -7.21
C GLU A 542 -6.72 9.85 -5.92
N LEU A 543 -5.90 10.75 -5.35
CA LEU A 543 -5.17 10.49 -4.10
C LEU A 543 -6.11 10.30 -2.91
N ASN A 544 -7.11 11.17 -2.76
CA ASN A 544 -8.08 11.05 -1.69
C ASN A 544 -8.94 9.79 -1.83
N GLY A 545 -9.26 9.36 -3.06
CA GLY A 545 -9.89 8.07 -3.30
C GLY A 545 -9.06 6.89 -2.79
N ARG A 546 -7.71 6.99 -2.87
CA ARG A 546 -6.78 5.98 -2.34
C ARG A 546 -6.69 6.03 -0.80
N PHE A 547 -6.69 7.23 -0.21
CA PHE A 547 -6.45 7.42 1.21
C PHE A 547 -7.70 7.29 2.09
N ALA A 548 -8.89 7.44 1.51
CA ALA A 548 -10.15 7.64 2.23
C ALA A 548 -10.44 6.58 3.30
N ASP A 549 -10.24 5.31 3.00
CA ASP A 549 -10.71 4.19 3.81
C ASP A 549 -9.69 3.67 4.84
N TRP A 550 -8.43 4.21 4.87
CA TRP A 550 -7.32 3.52 5.52
C TRP A 550 -6.59 4.38 6.54
N TYR A 551 -6.24 3.76 7.67
CA TYR A 551 -5.06 4.13 8.44
C TYR A 551 -3.87 3.40 7.81
N TYR A 552 -2.81 4.13 7.58
CA TYR A 552 -1.55 3.55 7.16
C TYR A 552 -0.66 3.31 8.37
N ILE A 553 0.16 2.28 8.30
CA ILE A 553 1.19 2.00 9.27
C ILE A 553 2.51 2.12 8.53
N VAL A 554 3.36 3.01 9.02
CA VAL A 554 4.65 3.37 8.42
C VAL A 554 5.78 3.17 9.40
N SER A 555 7.03 3.15 8.92
CA SER A 555 8.22 3.01 9.78
C SER A 555 8.36 4.20 10.75
N ASP A 556 8.68 3.90 12.01
CA ASP A 556 9.02 4.93 13.00
C ASP A 556 10.35 5.63 12.69
N GLU A 557 11.23 4.98 11.91
CA GLU A 557 12.47 5.60 11.43
C GLU A 557 12.20 6.69 10.38
N GLU A 558 11.27 6.43 9.43
CA GLU A 558 10.88 7.43 8.45
C GLU A 558 10.09 8.58 9.09
N PHE A 559 9.23 8.26 10.06
CA PHE A 559 8.54 9.27 10.86
C PHE A 559 9.54 10.25 11.50
N LYS A 560 10.60 9.77 12.15
CA LYS A 560 11.62 10.61 12.80
C LYS A 560 12.40 11.50 11.84
N LYS A 561 12.50 11.12 10.56
CA LYS A 561 13.12 11.95 9.52
C LYS A 561 12.18 13.03 8.99
N ILE A 562 10.85 12.80 9.09
CA ILE A 562 9.82 13.73 8.62
C ILE A 562 9.38 14.67 9.75
N HIS A 563 9.19 14.16 10.95
CA HIS A 563 8.77 14.92 12.13
C HIS A 563 9.99 15.58 12.79
N LEU A 564 10.40 16.71 12.25
CA LEU A 564 11.55 17.48 12.74
C LEU A 564 11.08 18.61 13.66
N ASP A 565 11.83 18.84 14.73
CA ASP A 565 11.69 20.00 15.62
C ASP A 565 12.63 21.14 15.19
N ARG A 566 12.53 22.27 15.89
CA ARG A 566 13.38 23.44 15.66
C ARG A 566 14.88 23.11 15.79
N GLU A 567 15.24 22.28 16.77
CA GLU A 567 16.64 21.94 17.02
C GLU A 567 17.26 21.11 15.89
N ALA A 568 16.44 20.29 15.23
CA ALA A 568 16.86 19.52 14.07
C ALA A 568 16.92 20.35 12.78
N VAL A 569 16.03 21.34 12.62
CA VAL A 569 15.94 22.19 11.42
C VAL A 569 16.91 23.36 11.44
N ILE A 570 17.24 23.89 12.63
CA ILE A 570 18.05 25.09 12.81
C ILE A 570 19.35 24.74 13.55
N LYS A 571 20.49 25.05 12.95
CA LYS A 571 21.81 24.83 13.54
C LYS A 571 22.59 26.13 13.71
N ALA A 572 23.58 26.12 14.59
CA ALA A 572 24.51 27.23 14.71
C ALA A 572 25.38 27.35 13.42
N LYS A 573 25.60 28.59 12.95
CA LYS A 573 26.54 28.85 11.86
C LYS A 573 27.94 28.41 12.26
N ALA A 574 28.61 27.72 11.35
CA ALA A 574 30.02 27.38 11.55
C ALA A 574 30.83 28.67 11.70
N GLU A 575 31.57 28.80 12.79
CA GLU A 575 32.54 29.91 12.91
C GLU A 575 33.48 29.90 11.69
N PRO A 576 33.72 31.05 11.05
CA PRO A 576 34.69 31.11 9.98
C PRO A 576 36.02 30.60 10.51
N ALA A 577 36.56 29.55 9.89
CA ALA A 577 37.82 28.95 10.28
C ALA A 577 38.86 30.07 10.42
N SER A 578 39.27 30.36 11.68
CA SER A 578 40.31 31.33 11.95
C SER A 578 41.56 30.82 11.24
N ASN A 579 41.97 31.54 10.19
CA ASN A 579 43.17 31.30 9.42
C ASN A 579 44.38 31.63 10.32
N THR A 580 44.62 30.80 11.34
CA THR A 580 45.90 30.79 12.06
C THR A 580 46.91 30.13 11.14
N ALA A 581 47.55 30.95 10.33
CA ALA A 581 48.73 30.55 9.59
C ALA A 581 49.73 29.93 10.59
N PRO A 582 50.32 28.77 10.32
CA PRO A 582 51.37 28.23 11.17
C PRO A 582 52.53 29.21 11.15
N GLY A 583 52.83 29.78 12.32
CA GLY A 583 54.00 30.64 12.49
C GLY A 583 55.27 29.89 12.04
N PRO A 584 56.29 30.64 11.53
CA PRO A 584 57.51 30.03 11.01
C PRO A 584 58.23 29.31 12.15
N THR A 585 58.42 28.02 11.98
CA THR A 585 59.33 27.19 12.80
C THR A 585 60.74 27.76 12.65
N GLY A 586 61.26 28.38 13.71
CA GLY A 586 62.62 28.80 13.81
C GLY A 586 63.59 27.61 13.75
N PRO A 587 64.83 27.85 13.36
CA PRO A 587 65.81 26.80 13.05
C PRO A 587 66.27 26.07 14.32
N LEU A 588 66.26 24.75 14.28
CA LEU A 588 66.95 23.88 15.22
C LEU A 588 68.49 24.16 15.10
N THR A 589 69.12 24.71 16.15
CA THR A 589 70.56 24.69 16.39
C THR A 589 70.87 23.59 17.40
N GLN A 590 71.71 22.65 16.91
CA GLN A 590 72.62 21.69 17.58
C GLN A 590 72.09 20.88 18.76
#